data_fb62820c2c174f9e3983a80c7ac35e93
#
_entry.id   fb62820c2c174f9e3983a80c7ac35e93
#
_cell.length_a   1.000
_cell.length_b   1.000
_cell.length_c   1.000
_cell.angle_alpha   90.00
_cell.angle_beta   90.00
_cell.angle_gamma   90.00
#
_symmetry.space_group_name_H-M   'P 1'
#
loop_
_entity.id
_entity.type
_entity.pdbx_description
1 polymer ?
#
loop_
_entity_poly.entity_id
_entity_poly.type
_entity_poly.pdbx_seq_one_letter_code
_entity_poly.pdbx_strand_id
1 'polypeptide(L)'
;MEDCSLPQDSLFLGFDCSTQSLKATVLDAYLNIIISELVNYDSELPHYNTKGGVFRDQIVNGRIVSPTLMWVEALDLILHRLEMSNLNFGKIAAVSGSAQQHGSVYWKNGSFEILSSLDPKKPLVDQFLDAFSIEKSPIWMDCSTTEQCKAIEIAVGGGLELAKLTGSRAHERYVGPQIRKIFETRPEIYQNTERVSLVSSFMASLLIGGYACIDQTDGAGMNLMDIEHRTWSKIALEATAPGLEEKLGKLAPAYAVAGSIASYYVERYHFNKKCVVVQWSGDNPNSLAGEFLVFSSFS
;
A
#
# COMPACT_ATOMS: atom_id res chain seq x y z
N MET A 1 -12.97 -3.17 33.41
CA MET A 1 -11.94 -3.08 32.37
C MET A 1 -11.32 -4.45 32.30
N GLU A 2 -11.64 -5.22 31.25
CA GLU A 2 -10.94 -6.49 31.01
C GLU A 2 -9.47 -6.15 30.78
N ASP A 3 -8.62 -6.90 31.47
CA ASP A 3 -7.17 -6.77 31.35
C ASP A 3 -6.78 -7.16 29.91
N CYS A 4 -6.52 -6.16 29.07
CA CYS A 4 -6.22 -6.33 27.66
C CYS A 4 -4.72 -6.62 27.42
N SER A 5 -4.06 -7.28 28.40
CA SER A 5 -2.68 -7.70 28.23
C SER A 5 -2.60 -8.81 27.19
N LEU A 6 -1.80 -8.61 26.16
CA LEU A 6 -1.47 -9.66 25.19
C LEU A 6 -0.72 -10.79 25.91
N PRO A 7 -0.92 -12.06 25.49
CA PRO A 7 -0.11 -13.18 25.99
C PRO A 7 1.39 -12.86 25.84
N GLN A 8 2.20 -13.27 26.82
CA GLN A 8 3.65 -13.02 26.79
C GLN A 8 4.39 -13.67 25.61
N ASP A 9 3.79 -14.70 25.02
CA ASP A 9 4.31 -15.40 23.85
C ASP A 9 3.72 -14.90 22.53
N SER A 10 3.07 -13.73 22.55
CA SER A 10 2.56 -13.07 21.34
C SER A 10 3.70 -12.69 20.41
N LEU A 11 3.44 -12.87 19.11
CA LEU A 11 4.33 -12.47 18.03
C LEU A 11 3.70 -11.33 17.22
N PHE A 12 4.56 -10.56 16.56
CA PHE A 12 4.19 -9.43 15.71
C PHE A 12 4.84 -9.61 14.35
N LEU A 13 4.07 -9.47 13.28
CA LEU A 13 4.56 -9.62 11.91
C LEU A 13 4.59 -8.27 11.22
N GLY A 14 5.79 -7.83 10.85
CA GLY A 14 6.02 -6.61 10.07
C GLY A 14 6.41 -6.94 8.64
N PHE A 15 5.84 -6.20 7.66
CA PHE A 15 6.22 -6.29 6.26
C PHE A 15 6.86 -4.99 5.78
N ASP A 16 7.71 -5.09 4.73
CA ASP A 16 8.20 -3.95 3.95
C ASP A 16 8.08 -4.27 2.45
N CYS A 17 7.08 -3.66 1.80
CA CYS A 17 6.88 -3.79 0.36
C CYS A 17 7.66 -2.69 -0.37
N SER A 18 8.96 -2.90 -0.50
CA SER A 18 9.90 -1.99 -1.15
C SER A 18 9.81 -2.09 -2.68
N THR A 19 10.60 -1.30 -3.40
CA THR A 19 10.65 -1.30 -4.87
C THR A 19 11.14 -2.62 -5.46
N GLN A 20 12.13 -3.26 -4.81
CA GLN A 20 12.83 -4.44 -5.35
C GLN A 20 12.48 -5.75 -4.65
N SER A 21 11.82 -5.69 -3.51
CA SER A 21 11.56 -6.85 -2.67
C SER A 21 10.40 -6.65 -1.73
N LEU A 22 9.81 -7.76 -1.31
CA LEU A 22 8.96 -7.84 -0.13
C LEU A 22 9.75 -8.50 1.00
N LYS A 23 9.80 -7.87 2.16
CA LYS A 23 10.42 -8.40 3.38
C LYS A 23 9.37 -8.68 4.43
N ALA A 24 9.61 -9.67 5.28
CA ALA A 24 8.80 -9.98 6.45
C ALA A 24 9.71 -10.19 7.66
N THR A 25 9.36 -9.59 8.78
CA THR A 25 10.08 -9.75 10.05
C THR A 25 9.09 -10.10 11.15
N VAL A 26 9.37 -11.17 11.87
CA VAL A 26 8.59 -11.60 13.03
C VAL A 26 9.35 -11.21 14.29
N LEU A 27 8.66 -10.50 15.18
CA LEU A 27 9.18 -10.06 16.47
C LEU A 27 8.44 -10.74 17.60
N ASP A 28 9.13 -10.98 18.73
CA ASP A 28 8.49 -11.31 20.00
C ASP A 28 8.01 -10.06 20.75
N ALA A 29 7.42 -10.24 21.93
CA ALA A 29 6.93 -9.14 22.77
C ALA A 29 8.06 -8.25 23.35
N TYR A 30 9.31 -8.65 23.21
CA TYR A 30 10.51 -7.91 23.64
C TYR A 30 11.24 -7.26 22.46
N LEU A 31 10.64 -7.27 21.26
CA LEU A 31 11.18 -6.75 20.00
C LEU A 31 12.41 -7.52 19.49
N ASN A 32 12.65 -8.75 19.95
CA ASN A 32 13.67 -9.59 19.36
C ASN A 32 13.19 -10.14 18.01
N ILE A 33 14.07 -10.12 17.02
CA ILE A 33 13.80 -10.73 15.72
C ILE A 33 13.84 -12.25 15.85
N ILE A 34 12.72 -12.91 15.55
CA ILE A 34 12.59 -14.38 15.60
C ILE A 34 12.82 -14.97 14.22
N ILE A 35 12.23 -14.38 13.18
CA ILE A 35 12.36 -14.81 11.78
C ILE A 35 12.45 -13.55 10.91
N SER A 36 13.26 -13.61 9.85
CA SER A 36 13.31 -12.59 8.80
C SER A 36 13.38 -13.29 7.45
N GLU A 37 12.46 -12.95 6.55
CA GLU A 37 12.37 -13.48 5.19
C GLU A 37 12.36 -12.34 4.17
N LEU A 38 12.82 -12.64 2.96
CA LEU A 38 12.85 -11.71 1.85
C LEU A 38 12.48 -12.42 0.55
N VAL A 39 11.67 -11.78 -0.27
CA VAL A 39 11.40 -12.17 -1.66
C VAL A 39 11.91 -11.05 -2.58
N ASN A 40 12.95 -11.32 -3.34
CA ASN A 40 13.46 -10.39 -4.36
C ASN A 40 12.69 -10.62 -5.67
N TYR A 41 12.08 -9.56 -6.20
CA TYR A 41 11.17 -9.68 -7.35
C TYR A 41 11.88 -10.15 -8.62
N ASP A 42 13.06 -9.63 -8.93
CA ASP A 42 13.74 -9.97 -10.19
C ASP A 42 14.25 -11.41 -10.22
N SER A 43 14.82 -11.88 -9.11
CA SER A 43 15.43 -13.22 -9.05
C SER A 43 14.44 -14.33 -8.75
N GLU A 44 13.33 -14.02 -8.06
CA GLU A 44 12.41 -15.04 -7.56
C GLU A 44 11.06 -15.05 -8.28
N LEU A 45 10.71 -13.92 -8.93
CA LEU A 45 9.53 -13.76 -9.76
C LEU A 45 9.91 -13.30 -11.19
N PRO A 46 10.85 -13.99 -11.87
CA PRO A 46 11.45 -13.54 -13.14
C PRO A 46 10.45 -13.45 -14.29
N HIS A 47 9.30 -14.11 -14.21
CA HIS A 47 8.25 -14.07 -15.23
C HIS A 47 7.58 -12.69 -15.36
N TYR A 48 7.72 -11.80 -14.36
CA TYR A 48 7.28 -10.41 -14.49
C TYR A 48 8.23 -9.56 -15.34
N ASN A 49 9.44 -10.07 -15.66
CA ASN A 49 10.42 -9.39 -16.51
C ASN A 49 10.79 -7.98 -16.04
N THR A 50 10.88 -7.75 -14.73
CA THR A 50 11.30 -6.49 -14.14
C THR A 50 12.83 -6.38 -14.06
N LYS A 51 13.32 -5.14 -13.88
CA LYS A 51 14.72 -4.84 -13.54
C LYS A 51 14.74 -3.86 -12.37
N GLY A 52 15.21 -4.32 -11.22
CA GLY A 52 15.08 -3.59 -9.97
C GLY A 52 13.61 -3.47 -9.51
N GLY A 53 12.78 -4.49 -9.80
CA GLY A 53 11.34 -4.52 -9.47
C GLY A 53 10.46 -3.63 -10.35
N VAL A 54 11.00 -3.03 -11.41
CA VAL A 54 10.29 -2.03 -12.22
C VAL A 54 10.34 -2.32 -13.72
N PHE A 55 9.40 -1.73 -14.41
CA PHE A 55 9.33 -1.68 -15.88
C PHE A 55 9.53 -0.24 -16.32
N ARG A 56 10.55 0.00 -17.16
CA ARG A 56 10.80 1.31 -17.78
C ARG A 56 10.19 1.32 -19.18
N ASP A 57 9.22 2.20 -19.41
CA ASP A 57 8.59 2.34 -20.71
C ASP A 57 9.57 2.96 -21.71
N GLN A 58 9.71 2.33 -22.86
CA GLN A 58 10.61 2.83 -23.92
C GLN A 58 9.94 3.84 -24.84
N ILE A 59 8.61 3.92 -24.83
CA ILE A 59 7.81 4.79 -25.71
C ILE A 59 7.43 6.08 -24.97
N VAL A 60 6.95 5.95 -23.72
CA VAL A 60 6.53 7.10 -22.91
C VAL A 60 7.67 7.50 -21.99
N ASN A 61 8.31 8.64 -22.34
CA ASN A 61 9.42 9.16 -21.57
C ASN A 61 9.04 9.39 -20.10
N GLY A 62 9.88 8.93 -19.20
CA GLY A 62 9.70 9.06 -17.75
C GLY A 62 8.63 8.14 -17.14
N ARG A 63 7.94 7.31 -17.94
CA ARG A 63 6.99 6.34 -17.40
C ARG A 63 7.72 5.13 -16.83
N ILE A 64 7.53 4.92 -15.50
CA ILE A 64 8.10 3.78 -14.76
C ILE A 64 6.99 3.18 -13.89
N VAL A 65 6.82 1.86 -14.02
CA VAL A 65 5.70 1.13 -13.40
C VAL A 65 6.17 -0.20 -12.83
N SER A 66 5.40 -0.76 -11.90
CA SER A 66 5.60 -2.13 -11.39
C SER A 66 4.35 -2.99 -11.65
N PRO A 67 4.50 -4.28 -11.98
CA PRO A 67 3.35 -5.18 -12.10
C PRO A 67 2.62 -5.33 -10.76
N THR A 68 1.32 -5.03 -10.73
CA THR A 68 0.53 -5.08 -9.48
C THR A 68 0.45 -6.50 -8.90
N LEU A 69 0.26 -7.49 -9.76
CA LEU A 69 0.20 -8.90 -9.37
C LEU A 69 1.53 -9.41 -8.79
N MET A 70 2.66 -8.82 -9.13
CA MET A 70 3.97 -9.17 -8.56
C MET A 70 4.00 -9.00 -7.04
N TRP A 71 3.36 -7.95 -6.51
CA TRP A 71 3.26 -7.75 -5.07
C TRP A 71 2.33 -8.75 -4.39
N VAL A 72 1.25 -9.17 -5.09
CA VAL A 72 0.33 -10.21 -4.61
C VAL A 72 1.04 -11.56 -4.53
N GLU A 73 1.76 -11.94 -5.58
CA GLU A 73 2.50 -13.21 -5.63
C GLU A 73 3.66 -13.23 -4.64
N ALA A 74 4.34 -12.10 -4.46
CA ALA A 74 5.37 -11.97 -3.43
C ALA A 74 4.81 -12.19 -2.01
N LEU A 75 3.56 -11.73 -1.75
CA LEU A 75 2.88 -11.98 -0.48
C LEU A 75 2.57 -13.47 -0.29
N ASP A 76 2.07 -14.17 -1.32
CA ASP A 76 1.88 -15.61 -1.26
C ASP A 76 3.19 -16.35 -0.96
N LEU A 77 4.25 -15.98 -1.68
CA LEU A 77 5.56 -16.64 -1.56
C LEU A 77 6.19 -16.43 -0.18
N ILE A 78 6.15 -15.21 0.36
CA ILE A 78 6.76 -14.93 1.67
C ILE A 78 5.98 -15.57 2.81
N LEU A 79 4.65 -15.63 2.74
CA LEU A 79 3.83 -16.32 3.73
C LEU A 79 4.09 -17.83 3.71
N HIS A 80 4.24 -18.43 2.53
CA HIS A 80 4.63 -19.83 2.41
C HIS A 80 6.01 -20.11 3.01
N ARG A 81 6.99 -19.22 2.84
CA ARG A 81 8.32 -19.36 3.47
C ARG A 81 8.25 -19.30 4.99
N LEU A 82 7.47 -18.36 5.52
CA LEU A 82 7.24 -18.28 6.96
C LEU A 82 6.59 -19.56 7.51
N GLU A 83 5.66 -20.17 6.77
CA GLU A 83 5.06 -21.47 7.11
C GLU A 83 6.12 -22.58 7.11
N MET A 84 6.96 -22.66 6.08
CA MET A 84 8.05 -23.64 5.98
C MET A 84 9.11 -23.46 7.08
N SER A 85 9.28 -22.25 7.60
CA SER A 85 10.14 -21.93 8.75
C SER A 85 9.51 -22.33 10.10
N ASN A 86 8.39 -23.05 10.09
CA ASN A 86 7.64 -23.48 11.27
C ASN A 86 7.13 -22.33 12.15
N LEU A 87 6.83 -21.17 11.56
CA LEU A 87 6.19 -20.07 12.27
C LEU A 87 4.80 -20.50 12.75
N ASN A 88 4.55 -20.31 14.04
CA ASN A 88 3.20 -20.49 14.58
C ASN A 88 2.38 -19.22 14.37
N PHE A 89 1.68 -19.13 13.24
CA PHE A 89 0.82 -17.99 12.90
C PHE A 89 -0.31 -17.76 13.93
N GLY A 90 -0.72 -18.81 14.67
CA GLY A 90 -1.70 -18.68 15.75
C GLY A 90 -1.24 -17.78 16.90
N LYS A 91 0.07 -17.50 17.02
CA LYS A 91 0.65 -16.57 18.00
C LYS A 91 0.77 -15.13 17.49
N ILE A 92 0.55 -14.88 16.20
CA ILE A 92 0.59 -13.52 15.65
C ILE A 92 -0.60 -12.72 16.17
N ALA A 93 -0.30 -11.74 17.01
CA ALA A 93 -1.30 -10.85 17.61
C ALA A 93 -1.65 -9.67 16.69
N ALA A 94 -0.65 -9.16 15.96
CA ALA A 94 -0.85 -8.06 15.02
C ALA A 94 0.06 -8.17 13.80
N VAL A 95 -0.42 -7.63 12.68
CA VAL A 95 0.33 -7.45 11.43
C VAL A 95 0.31 -5.98 11.06
N SER A 96 1.43 -5.45 10.62
CA SER A 96 1.54 -4.10 10.03
C SER A 96 2.63 -4.10 8.96
N GLY A 97 2.85 -2.94 8.33
CA GLY A 97 3.94 -2.84 7.37
C GLY A 97 4.21 -1.44 6.87
N SER A 98 5.28 -1.38 6.08
CA SER A 98 5.64 -0.24 5.25
C SER A 98 5.58 -0.60 3.78
N ALA A 99 5.46 0.42 2.93
CA ALA A 99 5.56 0.24 1.50
C ALA A 99 6.21 1.43 0.82
N GLN A 100 6.75 1.22 -0.38
CA GLN A 100 7.27 2.31 -1.20
C GLN A 100 6.22 3.41 -1.36
N GLN A 101 6.61 4.66 -1.12
CA GLN A 101 5.72 5.80 -1.25
C GLN A 101 5.31 6.06 -2.70
N HIS A 102 4.21 6.79 -2.90
CA HIS A 102 3.74 7.28 -4.21
C HIS A 102 3.35 6.20 -5.24
N GLY A 103 3.48 4.92 -4.93
CA GLY A 103 2.93 3.87 -5.77
C GLY A 103 1.40 3.80 -5.63
N SER A 104 0.67 3.62 -6.75
CA SER A 104 -0.80 3.58 -6.72
C SER A 104 -1.38 2.40 -7.47
N VAL A 105 -2.35 1.75 -6.85
CA VAL A 105 -3.07 0.57 -7.37
C VAL A 105 -4.51 0.96 -7.68
N TYR A 106 -5.00 0.54 -8.83
CA TYR A 106 -6.33 0.86 -9.35
C TYR A 106 -7.18 -0.41 -9.39
N TRP A 107 -8.06 -0.57 -8.41
CA TRP A 107 -8.97 -1.70 -8.32
C TRP A 107 -10.11 -1.56 -9.31
N LYS A 108 -10.34 -2.59 -10.09
CA LYS A 108 -11.41 -2.66 -11.09
C LYS A 108 -12.78 -2.73 -10.41
N ASN A 109 -13.81 -2.25 -11.08
CA ASN A 109 -15.19 -2.40 -10.60
C ASN A 109 -15.52 -3.89 -10.35
N GLY A 110 -16.02 -4.21 -9.16
CA GLY A 110 -16.32 -5.57 -8.70
C GLY A 110 -15.16 -6.25 -7.96
N SER A 111 -14.02 -5.58 -7.74
CA SER A 111 -12.87 -6.18 -7.03
C SER A 111 -13.10 -6.30 -5.53
N PHE A 112 -14.02 -5.53 -4.97
CA PHE A 112 -14.41 -5.70 -3.57
C PHE A 112 -14.99 -7.10 -3.30
N GLU A 113 -15.80 -7.62 -4.21
CA GLU A 113 -16.37 -8.96 -4.11
C GLU A 113 -15.28 -10.04 -4.14
N ILE A 114 -14.26 -9.88 -5.01
CA ILE A 114 -13.10 -10.77 -5.04
C ILE A 114 -12.37 -10.73 -3.69
N LEU A 115 -12.04 -9.51 -3.25
CA LEU A 115 -11.26 -9.29 -2.03
C LEU A 115 -11.96 -9.82 -0.77
N SER A 116 -13.29 -9.72 -0.70
CA SER A 116 -14.11 -10.15 0.44
C SER A 116 -14.47 -11.63 0.45
N SER A 117 -14.21 -12.37 -0.65
CA SER A 117 -14.62 -13.77 -0.83
C SER A 117 -13.48 -14.70 -1.25
N LEU A 118 -12.27 -14.45 -0.74
CA LEU A 118 -11.08 -15.23 -1.07
C LEU A 118 -11.22 -16.71 -0.67
N ASP A 119 -10.92 -17.60 -1.61
CA ASP A 119 -10.91 -19.07 -1.42
C ASP A 119 -9.54 -19.48 -0.81
N PRO A 120 -9.51 -20.01 0.43
CA PRO A 120 -8.26 -20.39 1.10
C PRO A 120 -7.53 -21.57 0.43
N LYS A 121 -8.18 -22.27 -0.49
CA LYS A 121 -7.58 -23.37 -1.24
C LYS A 121 -6.78 -22.94 -2.46
N LYS A 122 -6.90 -21.65 -2.87
CA LYS A 122 -6.22 -21.09 -4.03
C LYS A 122 -5.15 -20.07 -3.59
N PRO A 123 -4.04 -19.94 -4.33
CA PRO A 123 -3.11 -18.82 -4.15
C PRO A 123 -3.83 -17.48 -4.35
N LEU A 124 -3.33 -16.42 -3.69
CA LEU A 124 -3.90 -15.07 -3.87
C LEU A 124 -3.78 -14.62 -5.32
N VAL A 125 -2.62 -14.82 -5.94
CA VAL A 125 -2.33 -14.35 -7.29
C VAL A 125 -3.36 -14.85 -8.30
N ASP A 126 -3.80 -16.11 -8.20
CA ASP A 126 -4.79 -16.70 -9.11
C ASP A 126 -6.16 -16.02 -8.98
N GLN A 127 -6.48 -15.49 -7.82
CA GLN A 127 -7.77 -14.86 -7.52
C GLN A 127 -7.84 -13.39 -7.95
N PHE A 128 -6.66 -12.74 -8.09
CA PHE A 128 -6.56 -11.32 -8.46
C PHE A 128 -6.20 -11.05 -9.93
N LEU A 129 -6.19 -12.07 -10.80
CA LEU A 129 -5.80 -11.93 -12.22
C LEU A 129 -6.60 -10.86 -12.97
N ASP A 130 -7.86 -10.63 -12.62
CA ASP A 130 -8.73 -9.63 -13.25
C ASP A 130 -9.22 -8.54 -12.26
N ALA A 131 -8.50 -8.32 -11.16
CA ALA A 131 -8.91 -7.40 -10.10
C ALA A 131 -8.45 -5.95 -10.31
N PHE A 132 -7.63 -5.67 -11.31
CA PHE A 132 -7.03 -4.34 -11.49
C PHE A 132 -7.41 -3.74 -12.83
N SER A 133 -7.86 -2.47 -12.84
CA SER A 133 -8.12 -1.72 -14.07
C SER A 133 -6.83 -1.30 -14.78
N ILE A 134 -5.69 -1.34 -14.05
CA ILE A 134 -4.34 -1.15 -14.57
C ILE A 134 -3.45 -2.28 -14.05
N GLU A 135 -2.91 -3.10 -14.94
CA GLU A 135 -2.02 -4.22 -14.57
C GLU A 135 -0.66 -3.76 -14.03
N LYS A 136 -0.18 -2.60 -14.50
CA LYS A 136 1.11 -2.03 -14.14
C LYS A 136 0.92 -0.71 -13.43
N SER A 137 1.08 -0.71 -12.13
CA SER A 137 0.94 0.43 -11.23
C SER A 137 2.04 1.47 -11.45
N PRO A 138 1.73 2.77 -11.59
CA PRO A 138 2.73 3.82 -11.48
C PRO A 138 3.36 3.82 -10.09
N ILE A 139 4.65 4.14 -10.02
CA ILE A 139 5.44 4.14 -8.79
C ILE A 139 6.20 5.45 -8.62
N TRP A 140 6.87 5.63 -7.49
CA TRP A 140 7.60 6.86 -7.13
C TRP A 140 8.66 7.30 -8.15
N MET A 141 9.14 6.40 -9.00
CA MET A 141 10.12 6.69 -10.05
C MET A 141 9.47 7.28 -11.32
N ASP A 142 8.15 7.22 -11.46
CA ASP A 142 7.44 7.76 -12.62
C ASP A 142 7.47 9.29 -12.61
N CYS A 143 8.01 9.88 -13.68
CA CYS A 143 8.09 11.33 -13.88
C CYS A 143 7.36 11.80 -15.15
N SER A 144 6.35 11.06 -15.58
CA SER A 144 5.65 11.28 -16.84
C SER A 144 4.40 12.17 -16.74
N THR A 145 4.25 12.96 -15.67
CA THR A 145 3.02 13.73 -15.35
C THR A 145 3.27 15.24 -15.22
N THR A 146 4.30 15.78 -15.88
CA THR A 146 4.65 17.20 -15.78
C THR A 146 3.48 18.14 -16.17
N GLU A 147 2.73 17.80 -17.22
CA GLU A 147 1.58 18.62 -17.65
C GLU A 147 0.42 18.56 -16.64
N GLN A 148 0.19 17.40 -16.02
CA GLN A 148 -0.81 17.24 -14.98
C GLN A 148 -0.45 18.02 -13.71
N CYS A 149 0.83 18.07 -13.35
CA CYS A 149 1.32 18.90 -12.25
C CYS A 149 0.98 20.37 -12.49
N LYS A 150 1.32 20.91 -13.67
CA LYS A 150 1.00 22.30 -14.05
C LYS A 150 -0.51 22.55 -14.02
N ALA A 151 -1.29 21.63 -14.56
CA ALA A 151 -2.74 21.76 -14.63
C ALA A 151 -3.40 21.76 -13.25
N ILE A 152 -2.94 20.92 -12.30
CA ILE A 152 -3.40 20.92 -10.91
C ILE A 152 -3.02 22.25 -10.24
N GLU A 153 -1.77 22.71 -10.36
CA GLU A 153 -1.33 23.98 -9.78
C GLU A 153 -2.18 25.15 -10.29
N ILE A 154 -2.43 25.23 -11.58
CA ILE A 154 -3.28 26.29 -12.18
C ILE A 154 -4.70 26.22 -11.61
N ALA A 155 -5.28 25.04 -11.55
CA ALA A 155 -6.66 24.85 -11.07
C ALA A 155 -6.85 25.23 -9.59
N VAL A 156 -5.80 25.05 -8.77
CA VAL A 156 -5.81 25.40 -7.32
C VAL A 156 -5.48 26.88 -7.09
N GLY A 157 -5.02 27.62 -8.10
CA GLY A 157 -4.65 29.03 -7.99
C GLY A 157 -3.14 29.30 -7.93
N GLY A 158 -2.32 28.30 -8.22
CA GLY A 158 -0.87 28.37 -8.30
C GLY A 158 -0.13 27.39 -7.39
N GLY A 159 1.13 27.14 -7.72
CA GLY A 159 1.94 26.17 -6.96
C GLY A 159 2.15 26.54 -5.49
N LEU A 160 2.16 27.84 -5.15
CA LEU A 160 2.24 28.28 -3.77
C LEU A 160 0.94 27.98 -3.00
N GLU A 161 -0.21 28.18 -3.63
CA GLU A 161 -1.52 27.89 -3.01
C GLU A 161 -1.70 26.37 -2.81
N LEU A 162 -1.28 25.56 -3.77
CA LEU A 162 -1.24 24.11 -3.58
C LEU A 162 -0.30 23.71 -2.44
N ALA A 163 0.87 24.33 -2.32
CA ALA A 163 1.83 24.05 -1.26
C ALA A 163 1.30 24.45 0.14
N LYS A 164 0.59 25.57 0.26
CA LYS A 164 -0.10 25.95 1.50
C LYS A 164 -1.16 24.94 1.91
N LEU A 165 -1.90 24.42 0.93
CA LEU A 165 -3.00 23.49 1.13
C LEU A 165 -2.52 22.08 1.47
N THR A 166 -1.53 21.56 0.72
CA THR A 166 -1.15 20.15 0.79
C THR A 166 0.25 19.89 1.35
N GLY A 167 0.98 20.94 1.72
CA GLY A 167 2.34 20.86 2.24
C GLY A 167 3.43 20.87 1.16
N SER A 168 3.08 20.76 -0.13
CA SER A 168 4.06 20.76 -1.23
C SER A 168 3.45 21.22 -2.56
N ARG A 169 4.30 21.71 -3.47
CA ARG A 169 3.95 21.89 -4.88
C ARG A 169 3.65 20.53 -5.52
N ALA A 170 3.01 20.55 -6.68
CA ALA A 170 2.84 19.34 -7.47
C ALA A 170 4.19 18.75 -7.90
N HIS A 171 4.27 17.43 -7.86
CA HIS A 171 5.45 16.70 -8.31
C HIS A 171 5.02 15.49 -9.11
N GLU A 172 5.77 15.15 -10.15
CA GLU A 172 5.41 14.11 -11.13
C GLU A 172 5.14 12.75 -10.51
N ARG A 173 5.89 12.40 -9.45
CA ARG A 173 5.71 11.11 -8.75
C ARG A 173 4.46 11.02 -7.90
N TYR A 174 3.85 12.16 -7.54
CA TYR A 174 2.71 12.16 -6.61
C TYR A 174 1.47 11.58 -7.26
N VAL A 175 0.65 10.95 -6.42
CA VAL A 175 -0.49 10.16 -6.89
C VAL A 175 -1.60 11.03 -7.50
N GLY A 176 -1.79 12.26 -7.02
CA GLY A 176 -2.72 13.20 -7.64
C GLY A 176 -2.46 13.41 -9.14
N PRO A 177 -1.27 13.86 -9.54
CA PRO A 177 -0.88 13.96 -10.96
C PRO A 177 -1.00 12.64 -11.73
N GLN A 178 -0.67 11.50 -11.12
CA GLN A 178 -0.82 10.18 -11.76
C GLN A 178 -2.29 9.84 -12.04
N ILE A 179 -3.19 10.07 -11.07
CA ILE A 179 -4.63 9.87 -11.24
C ILE A 179 -5.17 10.80 -12.34
N ARG A 180 -4.79 12.10 -12.31
CA ARG A 180 -5.21 13.05 -13.32
C ARG A 180 -4.79 12.61 -14.73
N LYS A 181 -3.57 12.11 -14.89
CA LYS A 181 -3.10 11.56 -16.18
C LYS A 181 -3.98 10.41 -16.66
N ILE A 182 -4.33 9.48 -15.78
CA ILE A 182 -5.20 8.35 -16.13
C ILE A 182 -6.58 8.86 -16.55
N PHE A 183 -7.16 9.78 -15.78
CA PHE A 183 -8.45 10.39 -16.10
C PHE A 183 -8.43 11.09 -17.46
N GLU A 184 -7.38 11.86 -17.79
CA GLU A 184 -7.26 12.59 -19.04
C GLU A 184 -6.98 11.71 -20.26
N THR A 185 -6.12 10.70 -20.10
CA THR A 185 -5.61 9.91 -21.23
C THR A 185 -6.29 8.58 -21.42
N ARG A 186 -6.95 8.05 -20.39
CA ARG A 186 -7.63 6.75 -20.36
C ARG A 186 -8.89 6.80 -19.49
N PRO A 187 -9.88 7.66 -19.86
CA PRO A 187 -11.07 7.89 -19.06
C PRO A 187 -11.88 6.61 -18.80
N GLU A 188 -11.88 5.65 -19.72
CA GLU A 188 -12.54 4.36 -19.58
C GLU A 188 -11.93 3.54 -18.42
N ILE A 189 -10.62 3.61 -18.22
CA ILE A 189 -9.93 2.96 -17.10
C ILE A 189 -10.31 3.64 -15.79
N TYR A 190 -10.30 4.98 -15.76
CA TYR A 190 -10.71 5.72 -14.57
C TYR A 190 -12.15 5.41 -14.17
N GLN A 191 -13.08 5.32 -15.14
CA GLN A 191 -14.48 4.95 -14.91
C GLN A 191 -14.61 3.50 -14.40
N ASN A 192 -13.79 2.57 -14.92
CA ASN A 192 -13.77 1.17 -14.50
C ASN A 192 -12.93 0.93 -13.22
N THR A 193 -12.55 1.98 -12.50
CA THR A 193 -11.84 1.90 -11.23
C THR A 193 -12.79 2.23 -10.09
N GLU A 194 -13.04 1.29 -9.19
CA GLU A 194 -13.89 1.53 -8.01
C GLU A 194 -13.09 2.06 -6.82
N ARG A 195 -11.80 1.70 -6.71
CA ARG A 195 -10.93 2.12 -5.61
C ARG A 195 -9.52 2.41 -6.10
N VAL A 196 -8.90 3.45 -5.55
CA VAL A 196 -7.47 3.73 -5.70
C VAL A 196 -6.80 3.56 -4.34
N SER A 197 -5.78 2.72 -4.28
CA SER A 197 -4.98 2.48 -3.07
C SER A 197 -3.53 2.94 -3.30
N LEU A 198 -2.85 3.34 -2.24
CA LEU A 198 -1.39 3.37 -2.22
C LEU A 198 -0.86 1.95 -2.02
N VAL A 199 0.41 1.67 -2.29
CA VAL A 199 0.96 0.31 -2.09
C VAL A 199 0.80 -0.14 -0.64
N SER A 200 0.95 0.77 0.32
CA SER A 200 0.71 0.54 1.75
C SER A 200 -0.72 0.08 2.04
N SER A 201 -1.71 0.87 1.65
CA SER A 201 -3.13 0.52 1.87
C SER A 201 -3.58 -0.65 0.99
N PHE A 202 -2.94 -0.88 -0.16
CA PHE A 202 -3.16 -2.07 -0.99
C PHE A 202 -2.76 -3.35 -0.25
N MET A 203 -1.55 -3.40 0.31
CA MET A 203 -1.09 -4.57 1.07
C MET A 203 -1.95 -4.83 2.32
N ALA A 204 -2.32 -3.76 3.04
CA ALA A 204 -3.25 -3.88 4.15
C ALA A 204 -4.64 -4.41 3.71
N SER A 205 -5.12 -3.98 2.54
CA SER A 205 -6.40 -4.44 1.97
C SER A 205 -6.39 -5.93 1.67
N LEU A 206 -5.30 -6.46 1.10
CA LEU A 206 -5.13 -7.89 0.86
C LEU A 206 -5.25 -8.68 2.17
N LEU A 207 -4.66 -8.18 3.27
CA LEU A 207 -4.64 -8.85 4.56
C LEU A 207 -6.00 -8.84 5.28
N ILE A 208 -6.79 -7.77 5.13
CA ILE A 208 -8.11 -7.69 5.81
C ILE A 208 -9.26 -8.22 4.97
N GLY A 209 -9.03 -8.53 3.67
CA GLY A 209 -10.11 -8.95 2.77
C GLY A 209 -11.13 -7.85 2.49
N GLY A 210 -10.70 -6.58 2.46
CA GLY A 210 -11.53 -5.40 2.25
C GLY A 210 -10.68 -4.16 2.02
N TYR A 211 -11.26 -3.02 1.63
CA TYR A 211 -10.47 -1.82 1.38
C TYR A 211 -10.01 -1.15 2.68
N ALA A 212 -8.72 -1.19 2.95
CA ALA A 212 -8.09 -0.42 4.01
C ALA A 212 -8.16 1.09 3.71
N CYS A 213 -8.16 1.90 4.76
CA CYS A 213 -8.01 3.34 4.64
C CYS A 213 -6.60 3.69 4.13
N ILE A 214 -6.45 4.87 3.54
CA ILE A 214 -5.12 5.44 3.28
C ILE A 214 -4.63 6.09 4.59
N ASP A 215 -3.40 5.81 4.97
CA ASP A 215 -2.76 6.44 6.12
C ASP A 215 -2.53 7.94 5.87
N GLN A 216 -2.73 8.76 6.90
CA GLN A 216 -2.59 10.22 6.79
C GLN A 216 -1.18 10.65 6.38
N THR A 217 -0.15 9.95 6.82
CA THR A 217 1.25 10.27 6.51
C THR A 217 1.55 10.01 5.04
N ASP A 218 1.15 8.84 4.54
CA ASP A 218 1.32 8.44 3.14
C ASP A 218 0.35 9.23 2.22
N GLY A 219 -0.87 9.49 2.70
CA GLY A 219 -1.86 10.34 2.04
C GLY A 219 -1.41 11.79 1.84
N ALA A 220 -0.61 12.33 2.75
CA ALA A 220 -0.01 13.67 2.60
C ALA A 220 0.90 13.76 1.37
N GLY A 221 1.55 12.65 0.99
CA GLY A 221 2.38 12.56 -0.22
C GLY A 221 1.62 12.49 -1.54
N MET A 222 0.29 12.59 -1.54
CA MET A 222 -0.53 12.50 -2.74
C MET A 222 -0.81 13.85 -3.42
N ASN A 223 -0.56 14.99 -2.76
CA ASN A 223 -1.03 16.34 -3.12
C ASN A 223 -2.57 16.49 -3.11
N LEU A 224 -3.27 15.69 -2.31
CA LEU A 224 -4.73 15.65 -2.26
C LEU A 224 -5.29 15.92 -0.87
N MET A 225 -4.45 15.83 0.16
CA MET A 225 -4.84 16.02 1.55
C MET A 225 -4.59 17.46 1.99
N ASP A 226 -5.56 18.06 2.68
CA ASP A 226 -5.38 19.28 3.47
C ASP A 226 -4.47 18.95 4.65
N ILE A 227 -3.27 19.54 4.66
CA ILE A 227 -2.22 19.19 5.64
C ILE A 227 -2.54 19.68 7.05
N GLU A 228 -3.32 20.75 7.18
CA GLU A 228 -3.73 21.32 8.46
C GLU A 228 -4.85 20.49 9.10
N HIS A 229 -5.89 20.18 8.33
CA HIS A 229 -7.06 19.45 8.81
C HIS A 229 -6.93 17.94 8.73
N ARG A 230 -5.94 17.42 8.00
CA ARG A 230 -5.70 15.98 7.75
C ARG A 230 -6.91 15.26 7.16
N THR A 231 -7.58 15.92 6.24
CA THR A 231 -8.73 15.43 5.48
C THR A 231 -8.49 15.62 3.99
N TRP A 232 -9.26 14.97 3.14
CA TRP A 232 -9.19 15.24 1.72
C TRP A 232 -9.55 16.70 1.41
N SER A 233 -8.74 17.36 0.59
CA SER A 233 -9.01 18.71 0.10
C SER A 233 -9.93 18.66 -1.11
N LYS A 234 -11.16 19.16 -0.97
CA LYS A 234 -12.12 19.22 -2.09
C LYS A 234 -11.54 19.94 -3.31
N ILE A 235 -10.82 21.04 -3.09
CA ILE A 235 -10.21 21.82 -4.17
C ILE A 235 -9.16 20.98 -4.92
N ALA A 236 -8.29 20.27 -4.20
CA ALA A 236 -7.26 19.43 -4.82
C ALA A 236 -7.88 18.19 -5.52
N LEU A 237 -8.93 17.60 -4.93
CA LEU A 237 -9.65 16.48 -5.55
C LEU A 237 -10.32 16.90 -6.86
N GLU A 238 -11.07 18.01 -6.86
CA GLU A 238 -11.74 18.55 -8.05
C GLU A 238 -10.74 18.97 -9.14
N ALA A 239 -9.58 19.53 -8.73
CA ALA A 239 -8.49 19.83 -9.64
C ALA A 239 -7.84 18.58 -10.24
N THR A 240 -8.06 17.40 -9.67
CA THR A 240 -7.45 16.14 -10.10
C THR A 240 -8.39 15.33 -10.98
N ALA A 241 -9.54 14.91 -10.48
CA ALA A 241 -10.51 14.14 -11.25
C ALA A 241 -11.89 14.13 -10.55
N PRO A 242 -13.01 14.04 -11.30
CA PRO A 242 -14.36 14.01 -10.73
C PRO A 242 -14.61 12.70 -9.95
N GLY A 243 -15.35 12.77 -8.84
CA GLY A 243 -15.74 11.63 -8.01
C GLY A 243 -14.56 10.93 -7.32
N LEU A 244 -13.42 11.61 -7.19
CA LEU A 244 -12.19 11.00 -6.70
C LEU A 244 -12.26 10.65 -5.20
N GLU A 245 -12.98 11.42 -4.38
CA GLU A 245 -13.09 11.17 -2.93
C GLU A 245 -13.65 9.77 -2.65
N GLU A 246 -14.69 9.36 -3.38
CA GLU A 246 -15.28 8.02 -3.25
C GLU A 246 -14.29 6.92 -3.59
N LYS A 247 -13.48 7.13 -4.63
CA LYS A 247 -12.45 6.17 -5.07
C LYS A 247 -11.27 6.09 -4.10
N LEU A 248 -10.94 7.15 -3.39
CA LEU A 248 -9.88 7.15 -2.36
C LEU A 248 -10.36 6.60 -1.02
N GLY A 249 -11.62 6.83 -0.67
CA GLY A 249 -12.20 6.52 0.62
C GLY A 249 -11.62 7.37 1.76
N LYS A 250 -11.60 6.83 2.98
CA LYS A 250 -11.23 7.58 4.18
C LYS A 250 -9.72 7.58 4.42
N LEU A 251 -9.27 8.63 5.09
CA LEU A 251 -7.95 8.69 5.73
C LEU A 251 -8.04 8.14 7.16
N ALA A 252 -6.95 7.54 7.63
CA ALA A 252 -6.81 7.07 9.01
C ALA A 252 -5.40 7.36 9.54
N PRO A 253 -5.21 7.52 10.87
CA PRO A 253 -3.86 7.60 11.43
C PRO A 253 -3.12 6.25 11.27
N ALA A 254 -1.79 6.30 11.10
CA ALA A 254 -0.94 5.12 10.89
C ALA A 254 -1.05 4.05 12.01
N TYR A 255 -1.39 4.45 13.22
CA TYR A 255 -1.58 3.54 14.36
C TYR A 255 -2.97 2.93 14.46
N ALA A 256 -3.91 3.30 13.58
CA ALA A 256 -5.26 2.77 13.63
C ALA A 256 -5.31 1.30 13.17
N VAL A 257 -6.23 0.55 13.73
CA VAL A 257 -6.52 -0.81 13.24
C VAL A 257 -7.29 -0.70 11.93
N ALA A 258 -6.75 -1.30 10.87
CA ALA A 258 -7.39 -1.36 9.56
C ALA A 258 -8.56 -2.37 9.56
N GLY A 259 -8.38 -3.48 10.28
CA GLY A 259 -9.36 -4.55 10.40
C GLY A 259 -8.78 -5.78 11.08
N SER A 260 -9.57 -6.83 11.18
CA SER A 260 -9.06 -8.17 11.54
C SER A 260 -8.45 -8.83 10.31
N ILE A 261 -7.54 -9.77 10.55
CA ILE A 261 -7.00 -10.62 9.49
C ILE A 261 -8.14 -11.38 8.78
N ALA A 262 -8.12 -11.47 7.45
CA ALA A 262 -9.18 -12.12 6.68
C ALA A 262 -9.25 -13.64 6.96
N SER A 263 -10.45 -14.20 6.80
CA SER A 263 -10.71 -15.65 6.97
C SER A 263 -9.79 -16.51 6.08
N TYR A 264 -9.43 -16.01 4.91
CA TYR A 264 -8.46 -16.64 4.02
C TYR A 264 -7.18 -17.04 4.76
N TYR A 265 -6.58 -16.13 5.52
CA TYR A 265 -5.33 -16.40 6.25
C TYR A 265 -5.56 -17.25 7.50
N VAL A 266 -6.71 -17.12 8.15
CA VAL A 266 -7.09 -17.97 9.28
C VAL A 266 -7.22 -19.43 8.85
N GLU A 267 -7.85 -19.67 7.69
CA GLU A 267 -8.09 -21.04 7.19
C GLU A 267 -6.85 -21.64 6.52
N ARG A 268 -6.10 -20.84 5.76
CA ARG A 268 -4.94 -21.32 4.99
C ARG A 268 -3.67 -21.45 5.81
N TYR A 269 -3.36 -20.44 6.65
CA TYR A 269 -2.10 -20.35 7.40
C TYR A 269 -2.29 -20.47 8.91
N HIS A 270 -3.51 -20.68 9.40
CA HIS A 270 -3.83 -20.82 10.81
C HIS A 270 -3.55 -19.57 11.67
N PHE A 271 -3.69 -18.37 11.08
CA PHE A 271 -3.65 -17.15 11.87
C PHE A 271 -4.71 -17.15 12.97
N ASN A 272 -4.38 -16.51 14.08
CA ASN A 272 -5.39 -16.25 15.10
C ASN A 272 -6.47 -15.32 14.53
N LYS A 273 -7.74 -15.74 14.61
CA LYS A 273 -8.87 -14.92 14.15
C LYS A 273 -9.00 -13.55 14.84
N LYS A 274 -8.34 -13.37 16.00
CA LYS A 274 -8.24 -12.09 16.72
C LYS A 274 -7.04 -11.26 16.28
N CYS A 275 -6.20 -11.75 15.38
CA CYS A 275 -5.07 -11.01 14.84
C CYS A 275 -5.58 -9.75 14.15
N VAL A 276 -5.04 -8.60 14.54
CA VAL A 276 -5.42 -7.31 13.96
C VAL A 276 -4.39 -6.90 12.89
N VAL A 277 -4.87 -6.26 11.85
CA VAL A 277 -4.03 -5.58 10.87
C VAL A 277 -4.04 -4.10 11.20
N VAL A 278 -2.89 -3.54 11.55
CA VAL A 278 -2.72 -2.10 11.76
C VAL A 278 -2.48 -1.46 10.41
N GLN A 279 -2.87 -0.20 10.24
CA GLN A 279 -2.64 0.55 9.00
C GLN A 279 -1.17 0.48 8.59
N TRP A 280 -0.95 0.25 7.30
CA TRP A 280 0.38 0.37 6.72
C TRP A 280 0.64 1.83 6.32
N SER A 281 1.88 2.23 6.34
CA SER A 281 2.31 3.59 5.98
C SER A 281 3.45 3.56 4.95
N GLY A 282 3.87 4.73 4.50
CA GLY A 282 5.04 4.87 3.63
C GLY A 282 6.33 4.42 4.33
N ASP A 283 7.30 3.97 3.54
CA ASP A 283 8.59 3.43 4.03
C ASP A 283 9.43 4.50 4.75
N ASN A 284 9.44 5.75 4.29
CA ASN A 284 10.27 6.80 4.91
C ASN A 284 9.88 7.10 6.38
N PRO A 285 8.61 7.39 6.73
CA PRO A 285 8.23 7.63 8.12
C PRO A 285 8.42 6.40 9.00
N ASN A 286 8.16 5.21 8.48
CA ASN A 286 8.35 3.97 9.24
C ASN A 286 9.83 3.68 9.52
N SER A 287 10.73 3.93 8.55
CA SER A 287 12.18 3.80 8.75
C SER A 287 12.67 4.77 9.83
N LEU A 288 12.21 6.03 9.79
CA LEU A 288 12.57 7.02 10.81
C LEU A 288 12.09 6.59 12.21
N ALA A 289 10.86 6.08 12.32
CA ALA A 289 10.33 5.58 13.59
C ALA A 289 11.13 4.38 14.11
N GLY A 290 11.54 3.48 13.22
CA GLY A 290 12.36 2.31 13.55
C GLY A 290 13.75 2.69 14.09
N GLU A 291 14.39 3.69 13.50
CA GLU A 291 15.69 4.21 13.96
C GLU A 291 15.58 4.78 15.39
N PHE A 292 14.55 5.57 15.69
CA PHE A 292 14.32 6.10 17.02
C PHE A 292 14.15 5.02 18.09
N LEU A 293 13.46 3.92 17.78
CA LEU A 293 13.28 2.79 18.70
C LEU A 293 14.60 2.08 19.00
N VAL A 294 15.49 1.95 18.03
CA VAL A 294 16.81 1.33 18.21
C VAL A 294 17.68 2.22 19.13
N PHE A 295 17.72 3.52 18.92
CA PHE A 295 18.52 4.44 19.74
C PHE A 295 18.03 4.56 21.19
N SER A 296 16.72 4.48 21.44
CA SER A 296 16.15 4.55 22.79
C SER A 296 16.40 3.29 23.62
N SER A 297 16.74 2.15 23.01
CA SER A 297 17.08 0.92 23.74
C SER A 297 18.54 0.85 24.21
N PHE A 298 19.40 1.82 23.84
CA PHE A 298 20.81 1.92 24.26
C PHE A 298 21.07 3.07 25.28
N SER A 299 20.05 3.75 25.75
CA SER A 299 20.11 4.77 26.81
C SER A 299 19.38 4.26 28.04
#